data_10aa855daab6e7429834f270ba9b0ec3
#
_entry.id   10aa855daab6e7429834f270ba9b0ec3
#
_cell.length_a   1.000
_cell.length_b   1.000
_cell.length_c   1.000
_cell.angle_alpha   90.00
_cell.angle_beta   90.00
_cell.angle_gamma   90.00
#
_symmetry.space_group_name_H-M   'P 1'
#
loop_
_entity.id
_entity.type
_entity.pdbx_description
1 polymer ?
#
loop_
_entity_poly.entity_id
_entity_poly.type
_entity_poly.pdbx_seq_one_letter_code
_entity_poly.pdbx_strand_id
1 'polypeptide(L)'
;ELEPMVTWGITPAQSIRVSEKIPEINNFYEDDRPVLAKALEYMDVKEGQHIKGLPIDVAFIGSCTNSRLSDLREAAKVLKGKKVKVKTLVVPGSQDVRAQAQKEGLDKIFIEAGAEWRFAGCSMCLAMNPDRLHGTQRCVSTSNRNFMGRQGSPTGRTLLMSPASVAASAVEGKVADIRESY
;
A
#
# COMPACT_ATOMS: atom_id res chain seq x y z
N GLU A 1 -9.75 -19.65 3.73
CA GLU A 1 -8.64 -18.75 3.35
C GLU A 1 -9.16 -17.31 3.39
N LEU A 2 -8.42 -16.39 4.03
CA LEU A 2 -8.85 -15.00 4.14
C LEU A 2 -8.66 -14.29 2.78
N GLU A 3 -9.68 -13.58 2.33
CA GLU A 3 -9.54 -12.75 1.14
C GLU A 3 -8.66 -11.52 1.39
N PRO A 4 -7.85 -11.12 0.40
CA PRO A 4 -7.07 -9.90 0.49
C PRO A 4 -7.97 -8.67 0.66
N MET A 5 -7.61 -7.81 1.62
CA MET A 5 -8.34 -6.59 1.94
C MET A 5 -7.58 -5.36 1.47
N VAL A 6 -8.33 -4.31 1.14
CA VAL A 6 -7.79 -3.01 0.76
C VAL A 6 -8.69 -1.89 1.29
N THR A 7 -8.12 -0.79 1.75
CA THR A 7 -8.91 0.40 2.10
C THR A 7 -9.32 1.16 0.84
N TRP A 8 -10.52 1.75 0.87
CA TRP A 8 -11.02 2.61 -0.20
C TRP A 8 -11.18 4.08 0.25
N GLY A 9 -11.07 4.34 1.54
CA GLY A 9 -11.27 5.66 2.14
C GLY A 9 -10.04 6.17 2.89
N ILE A 10 -10.27 7.05 3.83
CA ILE A 10 -9.26 7.80 4.59
C ILE A 10 -9.03 7.27 6.01
N THR A 11 -9.60 6.13 6.34
CA THR A 11 -9.37 5.41 7.60
C THR A 11 -9.23 3.91 7.34
N PRO A 12 -8.53 3.15 8.20
CA PRO A 12 -8.43 1.70 8.07
C PRO A 12 -9.77 0.96 8.13
N ALA A 13 -10.78 1.54 8.80
CA ALA A 13 -12.11 0.97 8.90
C ALA A 13 -12.87 0.97 7.55
N GLN A 14 -12.52 1.89 6.65
CA GLN A 14 -13.08 1.98 5.31
C GLN A 14 -12.36 1.02 4.37
N SER A 15 -12.56 -0.29 4.59
CA SER A 15 -11.90 -1.37 3.86
C SER A 15 -12.92 -2.35 3.27
N ILE A 16 -12.54 -2.97 2.18
CA ILE A 16 -13.31 -4.00 1.45
C ILE A 16 -12.38 -5.12 0.99
N ARG A 17 -12.95 -6.23 0.58
CA ARG A 17 -12.19 -7.26 -0.14
C ARG A 17 -11.76 -6.73 -1.51
N VAL A 18 -10.60 -7.12 -1.98
CA VAL A 18 -10.06 -6.63 -3.26
C VAL A 18 -10.97 -6.97 -4.46
N SER A 19 -11.78 -8.02 -4.34
CA SER A 19 -12.77 -8.44 -5.35
C SER A 19 -14.05 -7.62 -5.35
N GLU A 20 -14.32 -6.86 -4.28
CA GLU A 20 -15.56 -6.12 -4.10
C GLU A 20 -15.55 -4.75 -4.80
N LYS A 21 -16.73 -4.17 -4.89
CA LYS A 21 -16.94 -2.80 -5.33
C LYS A 21 -16.98 -1.87 -4.12
N ILE A 22 -16.54 -0.63 -4.33
CA ILE A 22 -16.68 0.44 -3.35
C ILE A 22 -18.17 0.57 -2.99
N PRO A 23 -18.52 0.54 -1.70
CA PRO A 23 -19.89 0.50 -1.26
C PRO A 23 -20.65 1.80 -1.59
N GLU A 24 -21.95 1.67 -1.77
CA GLU A 24 -22.85 2.82 -1.90
C GLU A 24 -23.05 3.50 -0.53
N ILE A 25 -22.95 4.81 -0.48
CA ILE A 25 -23.07 5.61 0.75
C ILE A 25 -24.45 5.41 1.39
N ASN A 26 -25.48 5.21 0.60
CA ASN A 26 -26.83 5.00 1.09
C ASN A 26 -27.01 3.72 1.94
N ASN A 27 -26.06 2.78 1.86
CA ASN A 27 -26.06 1.58 2.69
C ASN A 27 -25.55 1.83 4.12
N PHE A 28 -25.11 3.06 4.45
CA PHE A 28 -24.63 3.47 5.76
C PHE A 28 -25.63 4.37 6.49
N TYR A 29 -25.44 4.53 7.79
CA TYR A 29 -26.23 5.45 8.59
C TYR A 29 -26.12 6.88 8.06
N GLU A 30 -27.19 7.65 8.18
CA GLU A 30 -27.24 9.04 7.66
C GLU A 30 -26.12 9.93 8.20
N ASP A 31 -25.81 9.77 9.48
CA ASP A 31 -24.77 10.56 10.16
C ASP A 31 -23.36 10.29 9.60
N ASP A 32 -23.11 9.10 9.05
CA ASP A 32 -21.82 8.73 8.47
C ASP A 32 -21.65 9.18 7.01
N ARG A 33 -22.75 9.38 6.29
CA ARG A 33 -22.75 9.67 4.86
C ARG A 33 -21.90 10.88 4.46
N PRO A 34 -21.88 12.02 5.18
CA PRO A 34 -21.05 13.16 4.83
C PRO A 34 -19.54 12.85 4.90
N VAL A 35 -19.13 12.05 5.88
CA VAL A 35 -17.72 11.63 6.03
C VAL A 35 -17.33 10.67 4.92
N LEU A 36 -18.21 9.74 4.55
CA LEU A 36 -17.98 8.79 3.47
C LEU A 36 -17.91 9.49 2.11
N ALA A 37 -18.82 10.45 1.84
CA ALA A 37 -18.80 11.26 0.63
C ALA A 37 -17.47 12.02 0.48
N LYS A 38 -16.98 12.64 1.56
CA LYS A 38 -15.70 13.32 1.59
C LYS A 38 -14.53 12.35 1.34
N ALA A 39 -14.60 11.13 1.87
CA ALA A 39 -13.59 10.12 1.64
C ALA A 39 -13.53 9.69 0.17
N LEU A 40 -14.67 9.47 -0.47
CA LEU A 40 -14.75 9.14 -1.90
C LEU A 40 -14.17 10.26 -2.78
N GLU A 41 -14.57 11.50 -2.51
CA GLU A 41 -14.04 12.68 -3.21
C GLU A 41 -12.52 12.78 -3.06
N TYR A 42 -12.01 12.69 -1.83
CA TYR A 42 -10.57 12.77 -1.57
C TYR A 42 -9.78 11.66 -2.26
N MET A 43 -10.27 10.44 -2.19
CA MET A 43 -9.63 9.27 -2.80
C MET A 43 -9.82 9.20 -4.32
N ASP A 44 -10.68 10.07 -4.88
CA ASP A 44 -11.04 10.11 -6.31
C ASP A 44 -11.49 8.72 -6.80
N VAL A 45 -12.48 8.21 -6.11
CA VAL A 45 -13.13 6.93 -6.39
C VAL A 45 -14.64 7.09 -6.32
N LYS A 46 -15.39 6.19 -6.95
CA LYS A 46 -16.83 6.26 -7.05
C LYS A 46 -17.51 5.06 -6.41
N GLU A 47 -18.71 5.28 -5.89
CA GLU A 47 -19.60 4.20 -5.47
C GLU A 47 -19.79 3.18 -6.61
N GLY A 48 -19.82 1.91 -6.25
CA GLY A 48 -19.98 0.82 -7.22
C GLY A 48 -18.77 0.55 -8.12
N GLN A 49 -17.69 1.34 -8.02
CA GLN A 49 -16.46 1.14 -8.75
C GLN A 49 -15.70 -0.06 -8.18
N HIS A 50 -15.12 -0.90 -9.02
CA HIS A 50 -14.14 -1.90 -8.58
C HIS A 50 -12.86 -1.20 -8.14
N ILE A 51 -12.36 -1.58 -6.95
CA ILE A 51 -11.07 -1.07 -6.47
C ILE A 51 -9.91 -1.80 -7.14
N LYS A 52 -10.07 -3.07 -7.48
CA LYS A 52 -9.14 -3.84 -8.30
C LYS A 52 -8.99 -3.19 -9.67
N GLY A 53 -7.76 -3.01 -10.11
CA GLY A 53 -7.44 -2.36 -11.37
C GLY A 53 -7.27 -0.84 -11.28
N LEU A 54 -7.50 -0.23 -10.11
CA LEU A 54 -7.28 1.19 -9.90
C LEU A 54 -5.79 1.53 -10.06
N PRO A 55 -5.40 2.46 -10.96
CA PRO A 55 -4.00 2.82 -11.19
C PRO A 55 -3.33 3.38 -9.92
N ILE A 56 -2.06 3.07 -9.74
CA ILE A 56 -1.23 3.56 -8.64
C ILE A 56 0.04 4.20 -9.18
N ASP A 57 0.62 5.14 -8.43
CA ASP A 57 1.86 5.84 -8.77
C ASP A 57 3.04 5.36 -7.94
N VAL A 58 2.76 4.92 -6.71
CA VAL A 58 3.78 4.56 -5.72
C VAL A 58 3.35 3.31 -4.95
N ALA A 59 4.33 2.47 -4.59
CA ALA A 59 4.16 1.36 -3.67
C ALA A 59 5.12 1.50 -2.49
N PHE A 60 4.62 1.32 -1.26
CA PHE A 60 5.40 1.43 -0.04
C PHE A 60 5.25 0.18 0.82
N ILE A 61 6.35 -0.57 0.95
CA ILE A 61 6.47 -1.72 1.85
C ILE A 61 7.33 -1.27 3.03
N GLY A 62 6.69 -0.94 4.15
CA GLY A 62 7.37 -0.34 5.28
C GLY A 62 6.49 -0.24 6.51
N SER A 63 6.91 0.56 7.45
CA SER A 63 6.39 0.78 8.80
C SER A 63 6.95 -0.19 9.84
N CYS A 64 7.06 0.30 11.08
CA CYS A 64 7.60 -0.48 12.20
C CYS A 64 6.73 -1.70 12.57
N THR A 65 5.45 -1.70 12.23
CA THR A 65 4.49 -2.77 12.54
C THR A 65 4.30 -3.78 11.42
N ASN A 66 4.48 -3.38 10.17
CA ASN A 66 4.15 -4.19 8.98
C ASN A 66 5.35 -4.34 8.02
N SER A 67 6.56 -4.33 8.56
CA SER A 67 7.80 -4.62 7.83
C SER A 67 8.74 -5.47 8.67
N ARG A 68 8.15 -6.49 9.31
CA ARG A 68 8.90 -7.55 10.00
C ARG A 68 9.59 -8.42 8.94
N LEU A 69 10.50 -9.25 9.38
CA LEU A 69 11.18 -10.18 8.47
C LEU A 69 10.20 -11.09 7.71
N SER A 70 9.15 -11.56 8.39
CA SER A 70 8.06 -12.35 7.76
C SER A 70 7.35 -11.59 6.64
N ASP A 71 7.04 -10.31 6.87
CA ASP A 71 6.36 -9.45 5.91
C ASP A 71 7.23 -9.19 4.66
N LEU A 72 8.54 -8.97 4.88
CA LEU A 72 9.51 -8.83 3.81
C LEU A 72 9.67 -10.12 3.00
N ARG A 73 9.68 -11.28 3.66
CA ARG A 73 9.71 -12.58 2.97
C ARG A 73 8.49 -12.77 2.06
N GLU A 74 7.29 -12.46 2.53
CA GLU A 74 6.07 -12.57 1.71
C GLU A 74 6.10 -11.63 0.51
N ALA A 75 6.49 -10.37 0.70
CA ALA A 75 6.66 -9.43 -0.41
C ALA A 75 7.74 -9.89 -1.41
N ALA A 76 8.87 -10.39 -0.91
CA ALA A 76 9.96 -10.88 -1.75
C ALA A 76 9.57 -12.11 -2.61
N LYS A 77 8.74 -13.01 -2.06
CA LYS A 77 8.20 -14.15 -2.85
C LYS A 77 7.44 -13.67 -4.10
N VAL A 78 6.65 -12.62 -3.95
CA VAL A 78 5.86 -12.04 -5.04
C VAL A 78 6.74 -11.34 -6.07
N LEU A 79 7.78 -10.62 -5.61
CA LEU A 79 8.67 -9.83 -6.47
C LEU A 79 9.77 -10.64 -7.16
N LYS A 80 10.08 -11.83 -6.66
CA LYS A 80 11.15 -12.67 -7.19
C LYS A 80 10.97 -12.96 -8.69
N GLY A 81 11.94 -12.54 -9.48
CA GLY A 81 11.93 -12.72 -10.94
C GLY A 81 10.98 -11.77 -11.69
N LYS A 82 10.36 -10.82 -11.02
CA LYS A 82 9.44 -9.84 -11.62
C LYS A 82 10.03 -8.42 -11.54
N LYS A 83 9.43 -7.49 -12.27
CA LYS A 83 9.81 -6.06 -12.26
C LYS A 83 8.62 -5.21 -11.80
N VAL A 84 8.91 -4.24 -10.94
CA VAL A 84 7.90 -3.25 -10.55
C VAL A 84 7.68 -2.22 -11.67
N LYS A 85 6.45 -1.76 -11.82
CA LYS A 85 6.05 -0.76 -12.83
C LYS A 85 5.95 0.65 -12.27
N VAL A 86 5.98 0.79 -10.94
CA VAL A 86 5.85 2.06 -10.24
C VAL A 86 6.99 2.24 -9.25
N LYS A 87 7.24 3.48 -8.84
CA LYS A 87 8.19 3.75 -7.75
C LYS A 87 7.82 2.92 -6.52
N THR A 88 8.74 2.05 -6.10
CA THR A 88 8.51 1.12 -5.01
C THR A 88 9.59 1.28 -3.95
N LEU A 89 9.20 1.63 -2.73
CA LEU A 89 10.11 1.76 -1.60
C LEU A 89 9.93 0.57 -0.65
N VAL A 90 11.04 -0.01 -0.20
CA VAL A 90 11.05 -1.09 0.79
C VAL A 90 11.87 -0.64 1.99
N VAL A 91 11.22 -0.52 3.14
CA VAL A 91 11.80 0.02 4.38
C VAL A 91 11.66 -1.02 5.49
N PRO A 92 12.76 -1.67 5.92
CA PRO A 92 12.73 -2.62 7.04
C PRO A 92 12.25 -1.99 8.34
N GLY A 93 11.56 -2.76 9.19
CA GLY A 93 10.99 -2.28 10.44
C GLY A 93 12.00 -1.89 11.51
N SER A 94 13.22 -2.46 11.45
CA SER A 94 14.35 -2.14 12.34
C SER A 94 15.68 -2.45 11.66
N GLN A 95 16.79 -2.00 12.25
CA GLN A 95 18.13 -2.34 11.77
C GLN A 95 18.42 -3.84 11.86
N ASP A 96 17.91 -4.51 12.90
CA ASP A 96 18.06 -5.97 13.05
C ASP A 96 17.29 -6.72 11.94
N VAL A 97 16.05 -6.30 11.66
CA VAL A 97 15.28 -6.85 10.54
C VAL A 97 15.99 -6.62 9.22
N ARG A 98 16.57 -5.43 9.03
CA ARG A 98 17.37 -5.11 7.84
C ARG A 98 18.56 -6.05 7.68
N ALA A 99 19.34 -6.23 8.75
CA ALA A 99 20.51 -7.11 8.74
C ALA A 99 20.12 -8.57 8.45
N GLN A 100 19.04 -9.06 9.05
CA GLN A 100 18.53 -10.41 8.80
C GLN A 100 18.04 -10.57 7.36
N ALA A 101 17.27 -9.61 6.84
CA ALA A 101 16.79 -9.61 5.45
C ALA A 101 17.97 -9.65 4.44
N GLN A 102 19.03 -8.88 4.69
CA GLN A 102 20.23 -8.88 3.88
C GLN A 102 20.97 -10.23 3.96
N LYS A 103 21.07 -10.83 5.15
CA LYS A 103 21.67 -12.16 5.33
C LYS A 103 20.91 -13.25 4.55
N GLU A 104 19.59 -13.10 4.39
CA GLU A 104 18.75 -13.99 3.60
C GLU A 104 18.72 -13.63 2.10
N GLY A 105 19.35 -12.51 1.70
CA GLY A 105 19.37 -12.04 0.31
C GLY A 105 18.07 -11.42 -0.17
N LEU A 106 17.14 -11.04 0.73
CA LEU A 106 15.87 -10.42 0.37
C LEU A 106 16.08 -9.04 -0.27
N ASP A 107 17.06 -8.27 0.19
CA ASP A 107 17.45 -6.98 -0.39
C ASP A 107 17.79 -7.11 -1.88
N LYS A 108 18.49 -8.17 -2.27
CA LYS A 108 18.84 -8.43 -3.67
C LYS A 108 17.57 -8.66 -4.52
N ILE A 109 16.61 -9.43 -4.00
CA ILE A 109 15.33 -9.67 -4.69
C ILE A 109 14.60 -8.34 -4.93
N PHE A 110 14.52 -7.46 -3.92
CA PHE A 110 13.89 -6.16 -4.04
C PHE A 110 14.60 -5.26 -5.06
N ILE A 111 15.93 -5.17 -4.97
CA ILE A 111 16.74 -4.36 -5.90
C ILE A 111 16.64 -4.90 -7.32
N GLU A 112 16.73 -6.22 -7.50
CA GLU A 112 16.55 -6.86 -8.80
C GLU A 112 15.16 -6.61 -9.40
N ALA A 113 14.13 -6.55 -8.57
CA ALA A 113 12.79 -6.18 -9.01
C ALA A 113 12.66 -4.69 -9.40
N GLY A 114 13.65 -3.85 -9.08
CA GLY A 114 13.63 -2.41 -9.35
C GLY A 114 13.07 -1.59 -8.20
N ALA A 115 12.88 -2.19 -7.01
CA ALA A 115 12.49 -1.47 -5.81
C ALA A 115 13.70 -0.82 -5.13
N GLU A 116 13.46 0.26 -4.41
CA GLU A 116 14.47 0.99 -3.65
C GLU A 116 14.56 0.44 -2.22
N TRP A 117 15.67 -0.23 -1.90
CA TRP A 117 15.95 -0.75 -0.57
C TRP A 117 16.50 0.36 0.33
N ARG A 118 15.74 0.73 1.36
CA ARG A 118 16.03 1.83 2.27
C ARG A 118 16.65 1.35 3.59
N PHE A 119 17.16 2.31 4.37
CA PHE A 119 17.49 2.09 5.78
C PHE A 119 16.20 1.98 6.60
N ALA A 120 16.27 1.26 7.73
CA ALA A 120 15.17 1.20 8.67
C ALA A 120 14.82 2.59 9.20
N GLY A 121 13.54 2.90 9.26
CA GLY A 121 13.04 4.21 9.70
C GLY A 121 11.59 4.43 9.33
N CYS A 122 11.08 5.64 9.57
CA CYS A 122 9.70 5.97 9.27
C CYS A 122 9.45 6.21 7.78
N SER A 123 10.43 6.79 7.05
CA SER A 123 10.32 7.04 5.61
C SER A 123 8.92 7.59 5.25
N MET A 124 8.30 7.03 4.21
CA MET A 124 6.99 7.46 3.72
C MET A 124 5.83 7.19 4.69
N CYS A 125 6.02 6.39 5.75
CA CYS A 125 4.97 6.15 6.75
C CYS A 125 4.52 7.46 7.45
N LEU A 126 5.42 8.42 7.62
CA LEU A 126 5.18 9.75 8.22
C LEU A 126 5.62 10.90 7.32
N ALA A 127 6.28 10.62 6.20
CA ALA A 127 6.85 11.62 5.30
C ALA A 127 7.78 12.63 6.01
N MET A 128 8.55 12.17 6.99
CA MET A 128 9.48 13.00 7.76
C MET A 128 10.82 13.22 7.03
N ASN A 129 11.02 12.60 5.89
CA ASN A 129 12.18 12.73 5.02
C ASN A 129 11.71 13.02 3.58
N PRO A 130 12.61 13.10 2.58
CA PRO A 130 12.24 13.31 1.18
C PRO A 130 11.32 12.23 0.58
N ASP A 131 11.20 11.05 1.22
CA ASP A 131 10.27 10.00 0.79
C ASP A 131 8.84 10.41 1.14
N ARG A 132 8.15 11.03 0.19
CA ARG A 132 6.78 11.52 0.33
C ARG A 132 6.00 11.44 -0.97
N LEU A 133 4.69 11.46 -0.87
CA LEU A 133 3.82 11.65 -2.02
C LEU A 133 3.83 13.11 -2.48
N HIS A 134 3.61 13.32 -3.76
CA HIS A 134 3.49 14.62 -4.38
C HIS A 134 2.13 14.76 -5.08
N GLY A 135 1.51 15.92 -4.96
CA GLY A 135 0.22 16.19 -5.57
C GLY A 135 -0.81 15.11 -5.23
N THR A 136 -1.51 14.62 -6.22
CA THR A 136 -2.59 13.64 -6.11
C THR A 136 -2.14 12.18 -6.30
N GLN A 137 -0.85 11.90 -6.16
CA GLN A 137 -0.33 10.53 -6.30
C GLN A 137 -1.08 9.53 -5.43
N ARG A 138 -1.36 8.38 -6.00
CA ARG A 138 -1.99 7.25 -5.31
C ARG A 138 -0.92 6.22 -4.93
N CYS A 139 -0.88 5.88 -3.64
CA CYS A 139 0.04 4.93 -3.07
C CYS A 139 -0.69 3.70 -2.53
N VAL A 140 -0.19 2.51 -2.82
CA VAL A 140 -0.50 1.31 -2.03
C VAL A 140 0.56 1.14 -0.95
N SER A 141 0.15 0.88 0.28
CA SER A 141 1.04 0.94 1.44
C SER A 141 0.74 -0.13 2.48
N THR A 142 1.79 -0.65 3.09
CA THR A 142 1.70 -1.53 4.27
C THR A 142 1.64 -0.76 5.59
N SER A 143 1.59 0.57 5.57
CA SER A 143 1.43 1.37 6.78
C SER A 143 0.08 1.11 7.44
N ASN A 144 -0.10 1.58 8.68
CA ASN A 144 -1.30 1.35 9.47
C ASN A 144 -2.24 2.55 9.56
N ARG A 145 -1.94 3.63 8.87
CA ARG A 145 -2.71 4.89 8.85
C ARG A 145 -2.69 5.49 7.45
N ASN A 146 -3.84 5.99 7.01
CA ASN A 146 -4.02 6.57 5.68
C ASN A 146 -4.88 7.83 5.67
N PHE A 147 -4.97 8.56 6.79
CA PHE A 147 -5.67 9.84 6.82
C PHE A 147 -5.03 10.86 5.86
N MET A 148 -5.81 11.85 5.47
CA MET A 148 -5.39 12.90 4.53
C MET A 148 -4.06 13.53 4.94
N GLY A 149 -3.10 13.61 4.01
CA GLY A 149 -1.78 14.19 4.24
C GLY A 149 -0.77 13.28 4.96
N ARG A 150 -1.15 12.06 5.38
CA ARG A 150 -0.27 11.17 6.15
C ARG A 150 1.07 10.90 5.49
N GLN A 151 1.11 10.77 4.17
CA GLN A 151 2.33 10.49 3.41
C GLN A 151 2.92 11.75 2.74
N GLY A 152 2.65 12.92 3.29
CA GLY A 152 3.31 14.19 2.96
C GLY A 152 2.51 15.13 2.09
N SER A 153 1.86 14.66 1.04
CA SER A 153 0.97 15.52 0.24
C SER A 153 -0.41 15.63 0.87
N PRO A 154 -0.98 16.83 1.02
CA PRO A 154 -2.34 17.03 1.52
C PRO A 154 -3.42 16.45 0.61
N THR A 155 -3.08 16.17 -0.64
CA THR A 155 -3.96 15.56 -1.65
C THR A 155 -3.50 14.16 -2.08
N GLY A 156 -2.45 13.63 -1.45
CA GLY A 156 -1.95 12.28 -1.70
C GLY A 156 -2.92 11.22 -1.16
N ARG A 157 -3.10 10.16 -1.92
CA ARG A 157 -4.10 9.11 -1.68
C ARG A 157 -3.42 7.81 -1.30
N THR A 158 -3.77 7.25 -0.15
CA THR A 158 -3.13 6.02 0.35
C THR A 158 -4.14 4.91 0.55
N LEU A 159 -3.91 3.79 -0.12
CA LEU A 159 -4.63 2.53 0.04
C LEU A 159 -3.78 1.59 0.90
N LEU A 160 -4.34 1.12 2.02
CA LEU A 160 -3.65 0.17 2.89
C LEU A 160 -3.92 -1.26 2.41
N MET A 161 -2.86 -2.05 2.32
CA MET A 161 -2.90 -3.45 1.88
C MET A 161 -1.83 -4.28 2.62
N SER A 162 -1.93 -5.61 2.53
CA SER A 162 -0.88 -6.50 3.02
C SER A 162 0.43 -6.36 2.22
N PRO A 163 1.59 -6.73 2.78
CA PRO A 163 2.87 -6.69 2.08
C PRO A 163 2.88 -7.41 0.72
N ALA A 164 2.30 -8.59 0.66
CA ALA A 164 2.19 -9.36 -0.57
C ALA A 164 1.29 -8.67 -1.61
N SER A 165 0.16 -8.09 -1.16
CA SER A 165 -0.76 -7.35 -2.04
C SER A 165 -0.15 -6.05 -2.57
N VAL A 166 0.63 -5.33 -1.75
CA VAL A 166 1.40 -4.15 -2.20
C VAL A 166 2.44 -4.55 -3.24
N ALA A 167 3.17 -5.64 -3.02
CA ALA A 167 4.15 -6.17 -3.96
C ALA A 167 3.50 -6.54 -5.31
N ALA A 168 2.37 -7.24 -5.29
CA ALA A 168 1.62 -7.59 -6.50
C ALA A 168 1.14 -6.35 -7.25
N SER A 169 0.61 -5.36 -6.53
CA SER A 169 0.17 -4.09 -7.11
C SER A 169 1.33 -3.30 -7.73
N ALA A 170 2.51 -3.33 -7.12
CA ALA A 170 3.71 -2.69 -7.65
C ALA A 170 4.13 -3.29 -9.00
N VAL A 171 4.05 -4.61 -9.14
CA VAL A 171 4.32 -5.32 -10.41
C VAL A 171 3.29 -4.97 -11.48
N GLU A 172 2.01 -4.88 -11.12
CA GLU A 172 0.93 -4.58 -12.06
C GLU A 172 0.81 -3.08 -12.39
N GLY A 173 1.30 -2.17 -11.52
CA GLY A 173 1.10 -0.73 -11.64
C GLY A 173 -0.33 -0.27 -11.30
N LYS A 174 -1.10 -1.14 -10.67
CA LYS A 174 -2.51 -0.94 -10.28
C LYS A 174 -2.84 -1.83 -9.09
N VAL A 175 -3.94 -1.55 -8.41
CA VAL A 175 -4.44 -2.43 -7.35
C VAL A 175 -4.67 -3.84 -7.90
N ALA A 176 -3.94 -4.81 -7.37
CA ALA A 176 -3.96 -6.19 -7.83
C ALA A 176 -4.50 -7.15 -6.76
N ASP A 177 -5.09 -8.25 -7.20
CA ASP A 177 -5.41 -9.38 -6.35
C ASP A 177 -4.21 -10.32 -6.31
N ILE A 178 -3.61 -10.47 -5.12
CA ILE A 178 -2.42 -11.31 -4.93
C ILE A 178 -2.65 -12.77 -5.37
N ARG A 179 -3.88 -13.27 -5.28
CA ARG A 179 -4.24 -14.64 -5.67
C ARG A 179 -4.02 -14.91 -7.17
N GLU A 180 -3.97 -13.85 -7.99
CA GLU A 180 -3.72 -13.92 -9.43
C GLU A 180 -2.22 -13.73 -9.78
N SER A 181 -1.37 -13.51 -8.78
CA SER A 181 0.05 -13.18 -8.97
C SER A 181 1.01 -14.36 -8.84
N TYR A 182 0.48 -15.56 -8.57
CA TYR A 182 1.25 -16.81 -8.43
C TYR A 182 1.15 -17.68 -9.68
#